data_e5d1c4c279884d0581688a25826b25a6
#
_entry.id   e5d1c4c279884d0581688a25826b25a6
#
_cell.length_a   1.000
_cell.length_b   1.000
_cell.length_c   1.000
_cell.angle_alpha   90.00
_cell.angle_beta   90.00
_cell.angle_gamma   90.00
#
_symmetry.space_group_name_H-M   'P 1'
#
loop_
_entity.id
_entity.type
_entity.pdbx_description
1 polymer ?
#
loop_
_entity_poly.entity_id
_entity_poly.type
_entity_poly.pdbx_seq_one_letter_code
_entity_poly.pdbx_strand_id
1 'polypeptide(L)'
;MQCDGCNKKLIKVDRRIELADVDDDATEGQMADYLAAELSGNYDSWGIGVVEYTCLTCRRTYQLITDDLKDYDPLILHWHDKAKEGDYFSRFVFEYLALCALLRNKLFIGATSDRAAIQNLKRDKAREKSYVDSVAAHEALRRHWQEVMTELGPIPLHNSSRDLDNPEIDAWWNSIDFAPTADDGSPRGIIRSLSDWGNMVEFWHGVRNNLFHGGKDPTIRRDCFLVEHAYLTLASFMENEISQMAI
;
A
#
# COMPACT_ATOMS: atom_id res chain seq x y z
N MET A 1 -21.79 -1.10 -14.58
CA MET A 1 -21.75 -1.25 -16.04
C MET A 1 -23.19 -1.34 -16.55
N GLN A 2 -23.49 -0.82 -17.72
CA GLN A 2 -24.83 -0.85 -18.34
C GLN A 2 -24.78 -1.56 -19.68
N CYS A 3 -25.86 -2.24 -20.04
CA CYS A 3 -26.02 -2.93 -21.31
C CYS A 3 -26.19 -1.90 -22.45
N ASP A 4 -25.39 -2.01 -23.50
CA ASP A 4 -25.47 -1.16 -24.70
C ASP A 4 -26.74 -1.39 -25.54
N GLY A 5 -27.33 -2.58 -25.40
CA GLY A 5 -28.54 -2.93 -26.16
C GLY A 5 -29.85 -2.44 -25.54
N CYS A 6 -29.93 -2.26 -24.22
CA CYS A 6 -31.20 -1.89 -23.55
C CYS A 6 -31.01 -0.93 -22.36
N ASN A 7 -29.80 -0.45 -22.13
CA ASN A 7 -29.41 0.50 -21.08
C ASN A 7 -29.76 0.06 -19.64
N LYS A 8 -29.95 -1.25 -19.41
CA LYS A 8 -30.19 -1.81 -18.08
C LYS A 8 -28.89 -2.19 -17.39
N LYS A 9 -28.91 -2.20 -16.06
CA LYS A 9 -27.75 -2.61 -15.26
C LYS A 9 -27.37 -4.06 -15.57
N LEU A 10 -26.08 -4.29 -15.81
CA LEU A 10 -25.50 -5.62 -15.94
C LEU A 10 -25.33 -6.25 -14.56
N ILE A 11 -25.51 -7.55 -14.47
CA ILE A 11 -25.14 -8.33 -13.30
C ILE A 11 -23.87 -9.12 -13.60
N LYS A 12 -23.00 -9.21 -12.62
CA LYS A 12 -21.82 -10.06 -12.68
C LYS A 12 -22.27 -11.51 -12.49
N VAL A 13 -21.84 -12.38 -13.41
CA VAL A 13 -22.21 -13.80 -13.41
C VAL A 13 -21.05 -14.67 -13.03
N ASP A 14 -19.88 -14.39 -13.59
CA ASP A 14 -18.69 -15.20 -13.40
C ASP A 14 -17.42 -14.35 -13.28
N ARG A 15 -16.39 -14.95 -12.70
CA ARG A 15 -15.04 -14.42 -12.61
C ARG A 15 -14.06 -15.58 -12.69
N ARG A 16 -13.17 -15.55 -13.66
CA ARG A 16 -12.15 -16.58 -13.84
C ARG A 16 -10.84 -15.98 -14.31
N ILE A 17 -9.78 -16.75 -14.21
CA ILE A 17 -8.50 -16.43 -14.82
C ILE A 17 -8.37 -17.34 -16.05
N GLU A 18 -8.02 -16.75 -17.18
CA GLU A 18 -7.73 -17.47 -18.42
C GLU A 18 -6.28 -17.16 -18.84
N LEU A 19 -5.67 -18.05 -19.64
CA LEU A 19 -4.39 -17.73 -20.24
C LEU A 19 -4.55 -16.58 -21.23
N ALA A 20 -3.60 -15.64 -21.20
CA ALA A 20 -3.50 -14.62 -22.23
C ALA A 20 -3.04 -15.25 -23.55
N ASP A 21 -3.51 -14.72 -24.67
CA ASP A 21 -2.93 -15.10 -25.95
C ASP A 21 -1.47 -14.67 -26.03
N VAL A 22 -0.65 -15.50 -26.65
CA VAL A 22 0.77 -15.19 -26.88
C VAL A 22 0.88 -14.39 -28.17
N ASP A 23 1.64 -13.29 -28.12
CA ASP A 23 1.90 -12.49 -29.31
C ASP A 23 2.68 -13.30 -30.37
N ASP A 24 2.41 -13.05 -31.65
CA ASP A 24 3.05 -13.75 -32.78
C ASP A 24 4.58 -13.58 -32.85
N ASP A 25 5.13 -12.57 -32.16
CA ASP A 25 6.55 -12.26 -32.07
C ASP A 25 7.20 -12.73 -30.74
N ALA A 26 6.51 -13.56 -29.98
CA ALA A 26 7.03 -14.09 -28.72
C ALA A 26 8.33 -14.87 -28.93
N THR A 27 9.28 -14.67 -28.03
CA THR A 27 10.55 -15.41 -28.04
C THR A 27 10.34 -16.87 -27.65
N GLU A 28 11.31 -17.75 -28.02
CA GLU A 28 11.28 -19.18 -27.64
C GLU A 28 11.15 -19.36 -26.11
N GLY A 29 11.81 -18.50 -25.32
CA GLY A 29 11.72 -18.53 -23.86
C GLY A 29 10.32 -18.19 -23.36
N GLN A 30 9.70 -17.15 -23.91
CA GLN A 30 8.33 -16.76 -23.57
C GLN A 30 7.32 -17.85 -23.96
N MET A 31 7.51 -18.49 -25.11
CA MET A 31 6.68 -19.60 -25.54
C MET A 31 6.82 -20.81 -24.62
N ALA A 32 8.03 -21.11 -24.14
CA ALA A 32 8.26 -22.20 -23.20
C ALA A 32 7.58 -21.93 -21.84
N ASP A 33 7.67 -20.69 -21.33
CA ASP A 33 7.02 -20.27 -20.09
C ASP A 33 5.49 -20.31 -20.22
N TYR A 34 4.94 -19.89 -21.35
CA TYR A 34 3.52 -20.00 -21.66
C TYR A 34 3.03 -21.45 -21.65
N LEU A 35 3.72 -22.35 -22.36
CA LEU A 35 3.39 -23.76 -22.38
C LEU A 35 3.48 -24.41 -20.99
N ALA A 36 4.47 -24.00 -20.20
CA ALA A 36 4.60 -24.47 -18.82
C ALA A 36 3.42 -24.00 -17.95
N ALA A 37 2.95 -22.76 -18.11
CA ALA A 37 1.77 -22.23 -17.43
C ALA A 37 0.50 -22.98 -17.85
N GLU A 38 0.32 -23.25 -19.14
CA GLU A 38 -0.81 -24.02 -19.68
C GLU A 38 -0.85 -25.44 -19.11
N LEU A 39 0.28 -26.13 -19.11
CA LEU A 39 0.37 -27.52 -18.65
C LEU A 39 0.21 -27.66 -17.13
N SER A 40 0.69 -26.70 -16.37
CA SER A 40 0.62 -26.71 -14.90
C SER A 40 -0.68 -26.16 -14.33
N GLY A 41 -1.46 -25.42 -15.13
CA GLY A 41 -2.60 -24.64 -14.66
C GLY A 41 -2.21 -23.46 -13.76
N ASN A 42 -0.92 -23.12 -13.73
CA ASN A 42 -0.40 -21.97 -12.99
C ASN A 42 -0.26 -20.76 -13.91
N TYR A 43 -1.17 -19.81 -13.81
CA TYR A 43 -1.27 -18.64 -14.67
C TYR A 43 -0.63 -17.37 -14.10
N ASP A 44 0.28 -17.50 -13.13
CA ASP A 44 0.87 -16.36 -12.40
C ASP A 44 1.50 -15.30 -13.33
N SER A 45 2.09 -15.73 -14.45
CA SER A 45 2.76 -14.85 -15.41
C SER A 45 1.90 -14.50 -16.64
N TRP A 46 0.99 -15.39 -17.03
CA TRP A 46 0.23 -15.32 -18.27
C TRP A 46 -1.28 -15.25 -18.07
N GLY A 47 -1.73 -15.27 -16.84
CA GLY A 47 -3.15 -15.20 -16.53
C GLY A 47 -3.73 -13.81 -16.76
N ILE A 48 -4.84 -13.76 -17.49
CA ILE A 48 -5.69 -12.58 -17.60
C ILE A 48 -6.99 -12.82 -16.84
N GLY A 49 -7.45 -11.78 -16.19
CA GLY A 49 -8.74 -11.86 -15.52
C GLY A 49 -9.88 -11.66 -16.50
N VAL A 50 -10.86 -12.56 -16.46
CA VAL A 50 -12.10 -12.43 -17.24
C VAL A 50 -13.27 -12.32 -16.29
N VAL A 51 -14.02 -11.22 -16.38
CA VAL A 51 -15.29 -11.04 -15.67
C VAL A 51 -16.44 -11.07 -16.66
N GLU A 52 -17.36 -11.99 -16.45
CA GLU A 52 -18.55 -12.11 -17.25
C GLU A 52 -19.73 -11.38 -16.62
N TYR A 53 -20.39 -10.56 -17.42
CA TYR A 53 -21.60 -9.85 -17.05
C TYR A 53 -22.74 -10.23 -17.98
N THR A 54 -23.94 -10.40 -17.44
CA THR A 54 -25.14 -10.69 -18.21
C THR A 54 -26.21 -9.63 -17.99
N CYS A 55 -26.85 -9.23 -19.06
CA CYS A 55 -28.08 -8.43 -19.03
C CYS A 55 -29.30 -9.32 -18.86
N LEU A 56 -29.99 -9.22 -17.73
CA LEU A 56 -31.20 -10.02 -17.48
C LEU A 56 -32.37 -9.69 -18.43
N THR A 57 -32.35 -8.49 -19.02
CA THR A 57 -33.45 -8.04 -19.91
C THR A 57 -33.32 -8.58 -21.32
N CYS A 58 -32.14 -8.46 -21.93
CA CYS A 58 -31.90 -8.88 -23.31
C CYS A 58 -30.98 -10.10 -23.43
N ARG A 59 -30.51 -10.64 -22.31
CA ARG A 59 -29.62 -11.82 -22.19
C ARG A 59 -28.28 -11.70 -22.92
N ARG A 60 -27.85 -10.48 -23.27
CA ARG A 60 -26.52 -10.27 -23.81
C ARG A 60 -25.49 -10.53 -22.72
N THR A 61 -24.40 -11.21 -23.08
CA THR A 61 -23.24 -11.45 -22.24
C THR A 61 -22.12 -10.56 -22.69
N TYR A 62 -21.39 -10.03 -21.75
CA TYR A 62 -20.23 -9.16 -21.93
C TYR A 62 -19.07 -9.75 -21.13
N GLN A 63 -17.93 -9.84 -21.75
CA GLN A 63 -16.69 -10.20 -21.08
C GLN A 63 -15.84 -8.96 -20.92
N LEU A 64 -15.40 -8.70 -19.69
CA LEU A 64 -14.41 -7.68 -19.39
C LEU A 64 -13.10 -8.41 -19.12
N ILE A 65 -12.12 -8.21 -19.99
CA ILE A 65 -10.76 -8.64 -19.77
C ILE A 65 -10.12 -7.61 -18.86
N THR A 66 -9.61 -8.04 -17.73
CA THR A 66 -8.97 -7.15 -16.76
C THR A 66 -7.70 -7.81 -16.25
N ASP A 67 -6.62 -7.06 -16.24
CA ASP A 67 -5.42 -7.46 -15.51
C ASP A 67 -5.67 -7.50 -13.99
N ASP A 68 -6.80 -6.97 -13.54
CA ASP A 68 -7.18 -6.76 -12.14
C ASP A 68 -7.74 -8.01 -11.45
N LEU A 69 -7.72 -9.18 -12.09
CA LEU A 69 -8.19 -10.42 -11.48
C LEU A 69 -7.08 -11.27 -10.86
N LYS A 70 -5.84 -10.83 -10.90
CA LYS A 70 -4.79 -11.46 -10.10
C LYS A 70 -5.26 -11.45 -8.65
N ASP A 71 -5.24 -12.62 -8.03
CA ASP A 71 -5.39 -12.70 -6.60
C ASP A 71 -4.11 -12.16 -5.95
N TYR A 72 -4.17 -10.92 -5.48
CA TYR A 72 -3.03 -10.29 -4.83
C TYR A 72 -2.90 -10.68 -3.35
N ASP A 73 -3.83 -11.49 -2.82
CA ASP A 73 -3.76 -11.91 -1.43
C ASP A 73 -2.50 -12.72 -1.13
N PRO A 74 -2.10 -13.70 -1.96
CA PRO A 74 -0.84 -14.40 -1.75
C PRO A 74 0.37 -13.47 -1.77
N LEU A 75 0.41 -12.48 -2.67
CA LEU A 75 1.51 -11.52 -2.73
C LEU A 75 1.62 -10.67 -1.46
N ILE A 76 0.48 -10.15 -0.98
CA ILE A 76 0.42 -9.35 0.25
C ILE A 76 0.88 -10.21 1.45
N LEU A 77 0.35 -11.42 1.56
CA LEU A 77 0.68 -12.36 2.64
C LEU A 77 2.16 -12.77 2.60
N HIS A 78 2.71 -13.07 1.43
CA HIS A 78 4.12 -13.46 1.30
C HIS A 78 5.07 -12.33 1.74
N TRP A 79 4.80 -11.07 1.35
CA TRP A 79 5.61 -9.95 1.80
C TRP A 79 5.46 -9.69 3.30
N HIS A 80 4.24 -9.78 3.83
CA HIS A 80 3.98 -9.65 5.25
C HIS A 80 4.67 -10.75 6.06
N ASP A 81 4.63 -12.02 5.60
CA ASP A 81 5.33 -13.12 6.26
C ASP A 81 6.85 -12.94 6.18
N LYS A 82 7.37 -12.49 5.03
CA LYS A 82 8.80 -12.20 4.90
C LYS A 82 9.26 -11.07 5.81
N ALA A 83 8.40 -10.12 6.12
CA ALA A 83 8.67 -9.03 7.06
C ALA A 83 8.86 -9.51 8.52
N LYS A 84 8.54 -10.75 8.86
CA LYS A 84 8.77 -11.32 10.20
C LYS A 84 10.20 -11.78 10.41
N GLU A 85 11.00 -11.84 9.35
CA GLU A 85 12.36 -12.34 9.37
C GLU A 85 13.41 -11.22 9.22
N GLY A 86 14.61 -11.42 9.78
CA GLY A 86 15.74 -10.52 9.63
C GLY A 86 15.76 -9.35 10.60
N ASP A 87 16.57 -8.36 10.26
CA ASP A 87 16.70 -7.10 11.02
C ASP A 87 15.53 -6.13 10.70
N TYR A 88 15.39 -5.08 11.50
CA TYR A 88 14.31 -4.12 11.34
C TYR A 88 14.32 -3.37 10.00
N PHE A 89 15.49 -3.18 9.38
CA PHE A 89 15.58 -2.56 8.05
C PHE A 89 14.93 -3.45 6.99
N SER A 90 15.31 -4.73 6.95
CA SER A 90 14.71 -5.73 6.04
C SER A 90 13.22 -5.90 6.31
N ARG A 91 12.84 -6.04 7.58
CA ARG A 91 11.45 -6.22 8.01
C ARG A 91 10.58 -5.06 7.57
N PHE A 92 11.03 -3.82 7.78
CA PHE A 92 10.27 -2.64 7.37
C PHE A 92 10.12 -2.55 5.84
N VAL A 93 11.17 -2.87 5.07
CA VAL A 93 11.10 -2.89 3.60
C VAL A 93 10.04 -3.87 3.13
N PHE A 94 10.05 -5.10 3.62
CA PHE A 94 9.09 -6.12 3.21
C PHE A 94 7.65 -5.77 3.63
N GLU A 95 7.47 -5.23 4.83
CA GLU A 95 6.16 -4.79 5.30
C GLU A 95 5.62 -3.63 4.47
N TYR A 96 6.50 -2.71 4.06
CA TYR A 96 6.11 -1.61 3.18
C TYR A 96 5.75 -2.09 1.76
N LEU A 97 6.41 -3.14 1.25
CA LEU A 97 6.02 -3.79 -0.01
C LEU A 97 4.63 -4.44 0.12
N ALA A 98 4.34 -5.11 1.23
CA ALA A 98 3.01 -5.63 1.52
C ALA A 98 1.94 -4.51 1.54
N LEU A 99 2.25 -3.38 2.21
CA LEU A 99 1.39 -2.19 2.21
C LEU A 99 1.13 -1.68 0.78
N CYS A 100 2.16 -1.49 -0.03
CA CYS A 100 2.00 -1.02 -1.41
C CYS A 100 1.12 -1.98 -2.23
N ALA A 101 1.33 -3.29 -2.09
CA ALA A 101 0.52 -4.30 -2.76
C ALA A 101 -0.95 -4.22 -2.30
N LEU A 102 -1.20 -4.12 -1.00
CA LEU A 102 -2.54 -3.95 -0.42
C LEU A 102 -3.21 -2.68 -0.95
N LEU A 103 -2.53 -1.53 -0.86
CA LEU A 103 -3.12 -0.24 -1.22
C LEU A 103 -3.50 -0.18 -2.70
N ARG A 104 -2.59 -0.62 -3.60
CA ARG A 104 -2.79 -0.45 -5.05
C ARG A 104 -3.69 -1.51 -5.66
N ASN A 105 -3.65 -2.73 -5.14
CA ASN A 105 -4.31 -3.86 -5.79
C ASN A 105 -5.64 -4.25 -5.11
N LYS A 106 -5.88 -3.77 -3.89
CA LYS A 106 -7.13 -4.07 -3.18
C LYS A 106 -7.91 -2.86 -2.73
N LEU A 107 -7.26 -1.90 -2.07
CA LEU A 107 -7.99 -0.81 -1.42
C LEU A 107 -8.25 0.36 -2.35
N PHE A 108 -7.27 0.75 -3.15
CA PHE A 108 -7.33 1.94 -4.01
C PHE A 108 -6.94 1.57 -5.45
N ILE A 109 -7.63 0.58 -6.01
CA ILE A 109 -7.47 0.13 -7.39
C ILE A 109 -7.60 1.33 -8.32
N GLY A 110 -6.60 1.53 -9.18
CA GLY A 110 -6.51 2.70 -10.06
C GLY A 110 -5.67 3.87 -9.51
N ALA A 111 -5.09 3.74 -8.30
CA ALA A 111 -4.09 4.70 -7.86
C ALA A 111 -2.86 4.66 -8.80
N THR A 112 -2.53 5.81 -9.39
CA THR A 112 -1.50 5.91 -10.44
C THR A 112 -0.06 5.80 -9.90
N SER A 113 0.12 5.89 -8.58
CA SER A 113 1.42 5.79 -7.92
C SER A 113 1.25 5.41 -6.45
N ASP A 114 2.35 4.98 -5.81
CA ASP A 114 2.37 4.72 -4.37
C ASP A 114 2.01 5.98 -3.57
N ARG A 115 2.48 7.16 -4.04
CA ARG A 115 2.12 8.42 -3.40
C ARG A 115 0.62 8.70 -3.45
N ALA A 116 -0.03 8.45 -4.59
CA ALA A 116 -1.49 8.58 -4.71
C ALA A 116 -2.23 7.62 -3.79
N ALA A 117 -1.77 6.37 -3.69
CA ALA A 117 -2.35 5.38 -2.79
C ALA A 117 -2.20 5.77 -1.31
N ILE A 118 -1.04 6.28 -0.90
CA ILE A 118 -0.79 6.83 0.44
C ILE A 118 -1.71 8.02 0.74
N GLN A 119 -1.93 8.93 -0.22
CA GLN A 119 -2.86 10.04 -0.04
C GLN A 119 -4.31 9.56 0.14
N ASN A 120 -4.71 8.51 -0.57
CA ASN A 120 -6.02 7.91 -0.40
C ASN A 120 -6.16 7.26 0.99
N LEU A 121 -5.13 6.55 1.47
CA LEU A 121 -5.11 5.96 2.81
C LEU A 121 -5.26 7.02 3.90
N LYS A 122 -4.58 8.15 3.78
CA LYS A 122 -4.68 9.27 4.73
C LYS A 122 -6.11 9.83 4.85
N ARG A 123 -6.90 9.75 3.77
CA ARG A 123 -8.29 10.24 3.70
C ARG A 123 -9.33 9.18 4.07
N ASP A 124 -8.92 7.93 4.22
CA ASP A 124 -9.83 6.82 4.54
C ASP A 124 -10.25 6.86 6.00
N LYS A 125 -11.42 7.41 6.26
CA LYS A 125 -11.96 7.60 7.61
C LYS A 125 -12.32 6.29 8.32
N ALA A 126 -12.61 5.24 7.59
CA ALA A 126 -12.90 3.94 8.19
C ALA A 126 -11.62 3.32 8.75
N ARG A 127 -10.52 3.36 7.99
CA ARG A 127 -9.19 2.88 8.42
C ARG A 127 -8.57 3.75 9.48
N GLU A 128 -8.70 5.08 9.35
CA GLU A 128 -8.31 6.02 10.41
C GLU A 128 -8.95 5.62 11.73
N LYS A 129 -10.29 5.48 11.75
CA LYS A 129 -11.02 5.12 12.97
C LYS A 129 -10.56 3.77 13.51
N SER A 130 -10.50 2.73 12.68
CA SER A 130 -10.10 1.38 13.08
C SER A 130 -8.70 1.36 13.68
N TYR A 131 -7.75 2.04 13.04
CA TYR A 131 -6.37 2.07 13.53
C TYR A 131 -6.20 2.89 14.80
N VAL A 132 -6.83 4.07 14.89
CA VAL A 132 -6.79 4.92 16.10
C VAL A 132 -7.44 4.19 17.29
N ASP A 133 -8.54 3.47 17.07
CA ASP A 133 -9.15 2.63 18.09
C ASP A 133 -8.19 1.50 18.53
N SER A 134 -7.44 0.90 17.60
CA SER A 134 -6.42 -0.10 17.92
C SER A 134 -5.26 0.50 18.72
N VAL A 135 -4.79 1.70 18.38
CA VAL A 135 -3.76 2.42 19.15
C VAL A 135 -4.25 2.68 20.59
N ALA A 136 -5.51 3.04 20.75
CA ALA A 136 -6.09 3.27 22.08
C ALA A 136 -6.21 1.98 22.89
N ALA A 137 -6.56 0.85 22.24
CA ALA A 137 -6.82 -0.43 22.90
C ALA A 137 -5.54 -1.22 23.24
N HIS A 138 -4.48 -1.11 22.44
CA HIS A 138 -3.27 -1.91 22.59
C HIS A 138 -2.12 -1.10 23.18
N GLU A 139 -1.75 -1.42 24.43
CA GLU A 139 -0.71 -0.67 25.16
C GLU A 139 0.65 -0.65 24.45
N ALA A 140 1.07 -1.78 23.85
CA ALA A 140 2.34 -1.85 23.14
C ALA A 140 2.35 -0.92 21.92
N LEU A 141 1.29 -0.93 21.10
CA LEU A 141 1.18 -0.06 19.93
C LEU A 141 1.12 1.42 20.32
N ARG A 142 0.36 1.73 21.37
CA ARG A 142 0.29 3.09 21.91
C ARG A 142 1.66 3.57 22.39
N ARG A 143 2.43 2.73 23.09
CA ARG A 143 3.77 3.05 23.56
C ARG A 143 4.72 3.35 22.39
N HIS A 144 4.71 2.53 21.34
CA HIS A 144 5.54 2.78 20.15
C HIS A 144 5.25 4.15 19.54
N TRP A 145 3.99 4.53 19.41
CA TRP A 145 3.66 5.86 18.91
C TRP A 145 4.07 7.00 19.87
N GLN A 146 3.95 6.81 21.16
CA GLN A 146 4.42 7.79 22.16
C GLN A 146 5.95 7.98 22.08
N GLU A 147 6.69 6.90 21.90
CA GLU A 147 8.15 6.94 21.71
C GLU A 147 8.54 7.67 20.42
N VAL A 148 7.85 7.40 19.30
CA VAL A 148 8.03 8.14 18.04
C VAL A 148 7.72 9.63 18.21
N MET A 149 6.61 9.98 18.85
CA MET A 149 6.27 11.38 19.13
C MET A 149 7.34 12.08 19.94
N THR A 150 7.88 11.41 20.96
CA THR A 150 8.95 11.92 21.80
C THR A 150 10.24 12.14 21.02
N GLU A 151 10.61 11.20 20.14
CA GLU A 151 11.82 11.30 19.32
C GLU A 151 11.73 12.39 18.25
N LEU A 152 10.54 12.54 17.62
CA LEU A 152 10.32 13.52 16.56
C LEU A 152 10.10 14.95 17.07
N GLY A 153 9.71 15.12 18.34
CA GLY A 153 9.43 16.44 18.90
C GLY A 153 10.60 17.42 18.81
N PRO A 154 11.80 17.06 19.32
CA PRO A 154 12.96 17.94 19.24
C PRO A 154 13.62 17.96 17.86
N ILE A 155 13.55 16.88 17.10
CA ILE A 155 14.19 16.74 15.79
C ILE A 155 13.17 16.14 14.83
N PRO A 156 12.44 16.95 14.07
CA PRO A 156 11.47 16.47 13.09
C PRO A 156 12.09 15.53 12.05
N LEU A 157 11.29 14.66 11.46
CA LEU A 157 11.73 13.83 10.35
C LEU A 157 11.76 14.67 9.07
N HIS A 158 12.92 14.74 8.43
CA HIS A 158 13.13 15.42 7.16
C HIS A 158 13.24 14.43 6.01
N ASN A 159 12.91 14.88 4.80
CA ASN A 159 13.16 14.10 3.60
C ASN A 159 14.67 14.11 3.27
N SER A 160 15.25 12.95 2.94
CA SER A 160 16.65 12.84 2.50
C SER A 160 16.92 13.56 1.17
N SER A 161 15.90 13.76 0.36
CA SER A 161 15.96 14.53 -0.91
C SER A 161 15.74 16.03 -0.67
N ARG A 162 16.03 16.52 0.52
CA ARG A 162 15.84 17.92 0.87
C ARG A 162 16.55 18.83 -0.13
N ASP A 163 15.80 19.70 -0.75
CA ASP A 163 16.35 20.82 -1.51
C ASP A 163 16.90 21.87 -0.53
N LEU A 164 18.21 21.89 -0.37
CA LEU A 164 18.88 22.83 0.53
C LEU A 164 18.71 24.30 0.08
N ASP A 165 18.44 24.52 -1.20
CA ASP A 165 18.22 25.85 -1.78
C ASP A 165 16.77 26.31 -1.59
N ASN A 166 15.86 25.38 -1.27
CA ASN A 166 14.45 25.69 -1.03
C ASN A 166 13.88 24.89 0.16
N PRO A 167 14.28 25.23 1.41
CA PRO A 167 13.89 24.49 2.60
C PRO A 167 12.36 24.46 2.87
N GLU A 168 11.58 25.32 2.19
CA GLU A 168 10.13 25.31 2.28
C GLU A 168 9.49 24.14 1.52
N ILE A 169 10.23 23.53 0.59
CA ILE A 169 9.85 22.29 -0.10
C ILE A 169 10.38 21.09 0.68
N ASP A 170 10.01 20.98 1.91
CA ASP A 170 10.21 19.78 2.72
C ASP A 170 9.10 18.77 2.40
N ALA A 171 9.29 18.11 1.26
CA ALA A 171 8.28 17.83 0.26
C ALA A 171 7.16 16.87 0.67
N TRP A 172 7.32 15.96 1.63
CA TRP A 172 6.29 14.93 1.83
C TRP A 172 5.42 15.15 3.08
N TRP A 173 5.94 15.79 4.11
CA TRP A 173 5.15 16.32 5.21
C TRP A 173 4.31 17.54 4.78
N ASN A 174 4.67 18.16 3.68
CA ASN A 174 4.00 19.30 3.06
C ASN A 174 2.81 18.91 2.20
N SER A 175 2.25 17.74 2.32
CA SER A 175 0.98 17.50 1.68
C SER A 175 -0.04 18.46 2.28
N ILE A 176 -0.64 19.26 1.41
CA ILE A 176 -1.58 20.35 1.72
C ILE A 176 -2.70 19.93 2.69
N ASP A 177 -3.03 18.63 2.71
CA ASP A 177 -4.14 18.09 3.48
C ASP A 177 -3.77 17.78 4.96
N PHE A 178 -2.47 17.71 5.31
CA PHE A 178 -2.02 17.21 6.61
C PHE A 178 -0.84 17.97 7.21
N ALA A 179 -0.27 18.90 6.45
CA ALA A 179 0.69 19.82 7.03
C ALA A 179 0.00 20.69 8.10
N PRO A 180 0.70 21.05 9.18
CA PRO A 180 0.28 22.19 9.98
C PRO A 180 0.03 23.35 9.02
N THR A 181 -1.10 23.97 9.12
CA THR A 181 -1.34 25.22 8.41
C THR A 181 -0.21 26.16 8.78
N ALA A 182 0.31 26.91 7.81
CA ALA A 182 1.40 27.85 8.05
C ALA A 182 1.10 28.87 9.18
N ASP A 183 -0.16 28.96 9.56
CA ASP A 183 -0.70 29.90 10.54
C ASP A 183 -0.52 29.44 12.01
N ASP A 184 -0.27 28.17 12.30
CA ASP A 184 -0.14 27.69 13.67
C ASP A 184 1.32 27.58 14.19
N GLY A 185 2.32 27.86 13.32
CA GLY A 185 3.73 27.84 13.67
C GLY A 185 4.27 26.49 14.12
N SER A 186 3.50 25.41 14.00
CA SER A 186 3.92 24.10 14.46
C SER A 186 4.94 23.49 13.52
N PRO A 187 5.96 22.79 14.05
CA PRO A 187 6.98 22.16 13.23
C PRO A 187 6.38 21.06 12.36
N ARG A 188 6.88 20.92 11.14
CA ARG A 188 6.56 19.85 10.21
C ARG A 188 7.41 18.61 10.51
N GLY A 189 6.98 17.43 10.07
CA GLY A 189 7.73 16.20 10.29
C GLY A 189 7.61 15.62 11.70
N ILE A 190 6.52 15.93 12.40
CA ILE A 190 6.17 15.40 13.72
C ILE A 190 4.79 14.74 13.69
N ILE A 191 4.55 13.91 14.71
CA ILE A 191 3.23 13.37 15.02
C ILE A 191 2.75 14.06 16.29
N ARG A 192 1.57 14.67 16.27
CA ARG A 192 1.09 15.58 17.33
C ARG A 192 0.29 14.88 18.40
N SER A 193 -0.37 13.80 18.05
CA SER A 193 -1.21 13.02 18.95
C SER A 193 -1.35 11.58 18.51
N LEU A 194 -1.87 10.74 19.39
CA LEU A 194 -2.17 9.34 19.08
C LEU A 194 -3.36 9.16 18.11
N SER A 195 -3.99 10.23 17.69
CA SER A 195 -5.04 10.27 16.65
C SER A 195 -4.60 11.02 15.39
N ASP A 196 -3.34 11.39 15.26
CA ASP A 196 -2.80 12.12 14.11
C ASP A 196 -2.52 11.17 12.94
N TRP A 197 -3.57 10.50 12.47
CA TRP A 197 -3.52 9.48 11.45
C TRP A 197 -2.77 9.88 10.19
N GLY A 198 -3.05 11.06 9.66
CA GLY A 198 -2.40 11.54 8.44
C GLY A 198 -0.87 11.59 8.56
N ASN A 199 -0.34 12.06 9.70
CA ASN A 199 1.09 12.10 9.96
C ASN A 199 1.65 10.72 10.37
N MET A 200 0.88 9.82 10.96
CA MET A 200 1.27 8.43 11.16
C MET A 200 1.54 7.72 9.83
N VAL A 201 0.65 7.88 8.86
CA VAL A 201 0.83 7.32 7.50
C VAL A 201 2.01 7.99 6.79
N GLU A 202 2.17 9.29 6.91
CA GLU A 202 3.33 10.00 6.35
C GLU A 202 4.65 9.57 7.00
N PHE A 203 4.64 9.25 8.29
CA PHE A 203 5.82 8.72 8.98
C PHE A 203 6.32 7.44 8.30
N TRP A 204 5.45 6.46 8.04
CA TRP A 204 5.83 5.24 7.32
C TRP A 204 6.38 5.55 5.94
N HIS A 205 5.69 6.41 5.19
CA HIS A 205 6.12 6.79 3.85
C HIS A 205 7.46 7.54 3.85
N GLY A 206 7.69 8.40 4.82
CA GLY A 206 8.90 9.17 4.96
C GLY A 206 10.10 8.35 5.39
N VAL A 207 9.94 7.45 6.34
CA VAL A 207 11.01 6.50 6.72
C VAL A 207 11.42 5.66 5.52
N ARG A 208 10.45 5.15 4.75
CA ARG A 208 10.71 4.40 3.50
C ARG A 208 11.48 5.25 2.48
N ASN A 209 11.03 6.46 2.22
CA ASN A 209 11.70 7.33 1.25
C ASN A 209 13.15 7.59 1.67
N ASN A 210 13.37 7.95 2.92
CA ASN A 210 14.71 8.17 3.43
C ASN A 210 15.59 6.92 3.34
N LEU A 211 15.04 5.74 3.62
CA LEU A 211 15.75 4.48 3.48
C LEU A 211 16.18 4.21 2.03
N PHE A 212 15.26 4.35 1.08
CA PHE A 212 15.53 4.07 -0.34
C PHE A 212 16.43 5.12 -1.03
N HIS A 213 16.46 6.33 -0.50
CA HIS A 213 17.37 7.38 -0.97
C HIS A 213 18.71 7.42 -0.20
N GLY A 214 19.01 6.38 0.59
CA GLY A 214 20.28 6.29 1.32
C GLY A 214 20.39 7.24 2.50
N GLY A 215 19.29 7.83 2.95
CA GLY A 215 19.26 8.75 4.09
C GLY A 215 19.09 8.05 5.45
N LYS A 216 19.17 6.71 5.52
CA LYS A 216 19.12 5.92 6.76
C LYS A 216 20.32 5.02 6.88
N ASP A 217 21.06 5.18 7.98
CA ASP A 217 22.29 4.46 8.29
C ASP A 217 22.02 3.46 9.45
N PRO A 218 22.22 2.14 9.22
CA PRO A 218 21.99 1.12 10.26
C PRO A 218 22.96 1.20 11.43
N THR A 219 23.98 2.04 11.38
CA THR A 219 24.90 2.30 12.50
C THR A 219 24.48 3.49 13.36
N ILE A 220 23.55 4.32 12.86
CA ILE A 220 23.05 5.49 13.57
C ILE A 220 21.85 5.10 14.43
N ARG A 221 21.98 5.26 15.76
CA ARG A 221 20.94 4.88 16.73
C ARG A 221 19.55 5.43 16.40
N ARG A 222 19.48 6.70 15.99
CA ARG A 222 18.20 7.34 15.66
C ARG A 222 17.57 6.71 14.42
N ASP A 223 18.36 6.37 13.41
CA ASP A 223 17.85 5.74 12.20
C ASP A 223 17.35 4.32 12.49
N CYS A 224 18.08 3.55 13.29
CA CYS A 224 17.62 2.25 13.79
C CYS A 224 16.28 2.38 14.53
N PHE A 225 16.19 3.34 15.44
CA PHE A 225 14.96 3.61 16.19
C PHE A 225 13.76 3.94 15.27
N LEU A 226 13.94 4.85 14.31
CA LEU A 226 12.86 5.26 13.41
C LEU A 226 12.39 4.10 12.52
N VAL A 227 13.33 3.29 11.99
CA VAL A 227 13.01 2.13 11.15
C VAL A 227 12.31 1.03 11.96
N GLU A 228 12.82 0.73 13.18
CA GLU A 228 12.18 -0.23 14.08
C GLU A 228 10.73 0.15 14.38
N HIS A 229 10.49 1.39 14.80
CA HIS A 229 9.14 1.85 15.16
C HIS A 229 8.23 2.00 13.94
N ALA A 230 8.78 2.35 12.78
CA ALA A 230 8.03 2.33 11.53
C ALA A 230 7.56 0.91 11.19
N TYR A 231 8.42 -0.09 11.36
CA TYR A 231 8.02 -1.49 11.19
C TYR A 231 6.95 -1.90 12.19
N LEU A 232 7.19 -1.74 13.49
CA LEU A 232 6.28 -2.23 14.55
C LEU A 232 4.88 -1.62 14.43
N THR A 233 4.80 -0.34 14.10
CA THR A 233 3.51 0.35 13.95
C THR A 233 2.83 0.03 12.63
N LEU A 234 3.56 -0.16 11.54
CA LEU A 234 3.01 -0.57 10.25
C LEU A 234 2.55 -2.03 10.27
N ALA A 235 3.33 -2.94 10.88
CA ALA A 235 2.96 -4.35 11.02
C ALA A 235 1.63 -4.51 11.74
N SER A 236 1.39 -3.73 12.80
CA SER A 236 0.09 -3.74 13.49
C SER A 236 -1.08 -3.27 12.60
N PHE A 237 -0.85 -2.30 11.70
CA PHE A 237 -1.84 -1.91 10.71
C PHE A 237 -2.09 -3.06 9.71
N MET A 238 -1.03 -3.67 9.19
CA MET A 238 -1.12 -4.75 8.21
C MET A 238 -1.79 -6.00 8.78
N GLU A 239 -1.47 -6.39 10.02
CA GLU A 239 -2.13 -7.51 10.72
C GLU A 239 -3.65 -7.30 10.80
N ASN A 240 -4.09 -6.07 11.12
CA ASN A 240 -5.51 -5.75 11.16
C ASN A 240 -6.17 -5.85 9.77
N GLU A 241 -5.55 -5.31 8.72
CA GLU A 241 -6.07 -5.38 7.35
C GLU A 241 -6.10 -6.82 6.83
N ILE A 242 -5.04 -7.60 7.05
CA ILE A 242 -4.94 -9.00 6.63
C ILE A 242 -5.98 -9.87 7.35
N SER A 243 -6.24 -9.62 8.62
CA SER A 243 -7.27 -10.37 9.36
C SER A 243 -8.68 -10.18 8.77
N GLN A 244 -8.92 -9.05 8.12
CA GLN A 244 -10.19 -8.76 7.44
C GLN A 244 -10.27 -9.35 6.02
N MET A 245 -9.11 -9.73 5.43
CA MET A 245 -9.09 -10.39 4.10
C MET A 245 -9.44 -11.89 4.21
N ALA A 246 -9.24 -12.50 5.35
CA ALA A 246 -9.43 -13.93 5.58
C ALA A 246 -10.90 -14.35 5.85
N ILE A 247 -11.86 -13.40 5.78
CA ILE A 247 -13.29 -13.61 5.98
C ILE A 247 -14.02 -13.51 4.63
#